data_1d20d1c3592af0608241ad2868da5cd4
#
_entry.id   1d20d1c3592af0608241ad2868da5cd4
#
_cell.length_a   1.000
_cell.length_b   1.000
_cell.length_c   1.000
_cell.angle_alpha   90.00
_cell.angle_beta   90.00
_cell.angle_gamma   90.00
#
_symmetry.space_group_name_H-M   'P 1'
#
loop_
_entity.id
_entity.type
_entity.pdbx_description
1 polymer ?
#
loop_
_entity_poly.entity_id
_entity_poly.type
_entity_poly.pdbx_seq_one_letter_code
_entity_poly.pdbx_strand_id
1 'polypeptide(L)'
;NVFIGTVEGEPEDTSCEAVIAAVKEAGYTTVVLRPLMVVAGDHANNDMAGADEDSWKTMFEAAGLTVNCQISGLGRIADVQALYVAHTKAAIDAIA
;
A
#
# COMPACT_ATOMS: atom_id res chain seq x y z
N ASN A 1 -13.60 -6.80 -2.21
CA ASN A 1 -12.34 -7.25 -2.81
C ASN A 1 -11.16 -6.29 -2.57
N VAL A 2 -11.40 -5.19 -1.87
CA VAL A 2 -10.34 -4.26 -1.45
C VAL A 2 -10.24 -4.30 0.07
N PHE A 3 -9.02 -4.49 0.55
CA PHE A 3 -8.72 -4.55 1.98
C PHE A 3 -7.68 -3.48 2.30
N ILE A 4 -7.80 -2.85 3.45
CA ILE A 4 -6.91 -1.78 3.88
C ILE A 4 -6.16 -2.24 5.12
N GLY A 5 -4.85 -2.07 5.10
CA GLY A 5 -4.00 -2.32 6.25
C GLY A 5 -3.04 -1.17 6.48
N THR A 6 -2.47 -1.11 7.66
CA THR A 6 -1.47 -0.11 8.04
C THR A 6 -0.18 -0.78 8.49
N VAL A 7 0.95 -0.19 8.15
CA VAL A 7 2.26 -0.70 8.57
C VAL A 7 2.37 -0.70 10.10
N GLU A 8 1.80 0.30 10.75
CA GLU A 8 1.84 0.43 12.20
C GLU A 8 0.87 -0.51 12.93
N GLY A 9 -0.10 -1.07 12.21
CA GLY A 9 -1.07 -2.00 12.79
C GLY A 9 -2.12 -1.36 13.68
N GLU A 10 -2.36 -0.07 13.54
CA GLU A 10 -3.37 0.66 14.30
C GLU A 10 -4.33 1.39 13.35
N PRO A 11 -5.64 1.24 13.52
CA PRO A 11 -6.32 0.33 14.46
C PRO A 11 -5.95 -1.14 14.30
N GLU A 12 -6.15 -1.95 15.34
CA GLU A 12 -5.72 -3.35 15.34
C GLU A 12 -6.28 -4.19 14.18
N ASP A 13 -7.48 -3.89 13.71
CA ASP A 13 -8.10 -4.55 12.57
C ASP A 13 -7.42 -4.23 11.22
N THR A 14 -6.49 -3.29 11.19
CA THR A 14 -5.67 -2.95 10.02
C THR A 14 -4.26 -3.56 10.08
N SER A 15 -3.96 -4.36 11.11
CA SER A 15 -2.67 -5.06 11.19
C SER A 15 -2.53 -6.08 10.06
N CYS A 16 -1.29 -6.46 9.75
CA CYS A 16 -1.03 -7.45 8.71
C CYS A 16 -1.78 -8.76 8.98
N GLU A 17 -1.71 -9.25 10.20
CA GLU A 17 -2.38 -10.49 10.60
C GLU A 17 -3.90 -10.40 10.45
N ALA A 18 -4.49 -9.28 10.85
CA ALA A 18 -5.94 -9.06 10.74
C ALA A 18 -6.38 -9.01 9.27
N VAL A 19 -5.61 -8.35 8.42
CA VAL A 19 -5.90 -8.27 6.98
C VAL A 19 -5.76 -9.65 6.32
N ILE A 20 -4.72 -10.42 6.67
CA ILE A 20 -4.55 -11.79 6.16
C ILE A 20 -5.77 -12.65 6.52
N ALA A 21 -6.21 -12.59 7.77
CA ALA A 21 -7.36 -13.34 8.23
C ALA A 21 -8.62 -12.96 7.46
N ALA A 22 -8.85 -11.67 7.24
CA ALA A 22 -10.00 -11.17 6.49
C ALA A 22 -9.98 -11.63 5.03
N VAL A 23 -8.82 -11.60 4.39
CA VAL A 23 -8.65 -12.04 3.00
C VAL A 23 -8.92 -13.54 2.87
N LYS A 24 -8.39 -14.34 3.78
CA LYS A 24 -8.61 -15.79 3.77
C LYS A 24 -10.06 -16.14 4.05
N GLU A 25 -10.70 -15.47 5.00
CA GLU A 25 -12.11 -15.67 5.31
C GLU A 25 -13.00 -15.34 4.11
N ALA A 26 -12.63 -14.34 3.32
CA ALA A 26 -13.34 -13.99 2.10
C ALA A 26 -13.11 -14.97 0.94
N GLY A 27 -12.19 -15.94 1.09
CA GLY A 27 -11.96 -16.99 0.11
C GLY A 27 -10.97 -16.64 -1.01
N TYR A 28 -10.27 -15.53 -0.90
CA TYR A 28 -9.26 -15.17 -1.90
C TYR A 28 -7.97 -15.94 -1.70
N THR A 29 -7.30 -16.27 -2.79
CA THR A 29 -6.03 -17.01 -2.79
C THR A 29 -4.88 -16.21 -3.38
N THR A 30 -5.18 -15.16 -4.12
CA THR A 30 -4.19 -14.27 -4.72
C THR A 30 -4.46 -12.84 -4.28
N VAL A 31 -3.40 -12.13 -3.90
CA VAL A 31 -3.49 -10.74 -3.46
C VAL A 31 -2.49 -9.88 -4.22
N VAL A 32 -2.84 -8.62 -4.39
CA VAL A 32 -1.94 -7.59 -4.87
C VAL A 32 -1.73 -6.61 -3.71
N LEU A 33 -0.49 -6.46 -3.29
CA LEU A 33 -0.09 -5.47 -2.29
C LEU A 33 0.32 -4.19 -2.99
N ARG A 34 -0.34 -3.10 -2.64
CA ARG A 34 -0.04 -1.79 -3.20
C ARG A 34 0.08 -0.76 -2.09
N PRO A 35 1.18 0.00 -2.04
CA PRO A 35 1.33 1.05 -1.04
C PRO A 35 0.46 2.24 -1.41
N LEU A 36 -0.26 2.77 -0.43
CA LEU A 36 -0.98 4.03 -0.57
C LEU A 36 -0.06 5.15 -0.06
N MET A 37 0.99 5.39 -0.81
CA MET A 37 2.07 6.33 -0.48
C MET A 37 2.36 7.18 -1.71
N VAL A 38 2.72 8.45 -1.53
CA VAL A 38 3.10 9.32 -2.65
C VAL A 38 4.34 8.78 -3.34
N VAL A 39 5.32 8.32 -2.54
CA VAL A 39 6.56 7.69 -3.02
C VAL A 39 6.67 6.30 -2.41
N ALA A 40 6.92 5.30 -3.24
CA ALA A 40 7.17 3.93 -2.78
C ALA A 40 8.65 3.80 -2.37
N GLY A 41 8.94 4.21 -1.16
CA GLY A 41 10.29 4.22 -0.61
C GLY A 41 10.60 3.02 0.29
N ASP A 42 11.28 3.29 1.39
CA ASP A 42 11.79 2.26 2.30
C ASP A 42 10.69 1.36 2.86
N HIS A 43 9.58 1.94 3.33
CA HIS A 43 8.46 1.15 3.85
C HIS A 43 7.86 0.21 2.81
N ALA A 44 7.70 0.67 1.56
CA ALA A 44 7.17 -0.17 0.51
C ALA A 44 8.15 -1.27 0.10
N ASN A 45 9.44 -0.96 0.00
CA ASN A 45 10.44 -1.91 -0.45
C ASN A 45 10.85 -2.92 0.62
N ASN A 46 10.83 -2.54 1.89
CA ASN A 46 11.29 -3.38 2.99
C ASN A 46 10.12 -3.94 3.82
N ASP A 47 9.28 -3.07 4.39
CA ASP A 47 8.21 -3.53 5.29
C ASP A 47 7.09 -4.24 4.55
N MET A 48 6.79 -3.84 3.34
CA MET A 48 5.74 -4.45 2.55
C MET A 48 6.25 -5.57 1.65
N ALA A 49 7.27 -5.32 0.85
CA ALA A 49 7.72 -6.22 -0.21
C ALA A 49 9.12 -6.81 0.00
N GLY A 50 9.75 -6.57 1.15
CA GLY A 50 11.08 -7.08 1.45
C GLY A 50 11.12 -8.59 1.67
N ALA A 51 12.34 -9.13 1.77
CA ALA A 51 12.57 -10.55 1.98
C ALA A 51 12.55 -10.98 3.46
N ASP A 52 12.45 -10.03 4.40
CA ASP A 52 12.43 -10.33 5.83
C ASP A 52 11.13 -11.04 6.23
N GLU A 53 11.19 -11.81 7.31
CA GLU A 53 10.04 -12.54 7.84
C GLU A 53 8.88 -11.62 8.22
N ASP A 54 9.20 -10.38 8.59
CA ASP A 54 8.22 -9.39 9.05
C ASP A 54 7.56 -8.62 7.92
N SER A 55 8.02 -8.79 6.67
CA SER A 55 7.40 -8.07 5.57
C SER A 55 5.99 -8.60 5.29
N TRP A 56 5.13 -7.73 4.82
CA TRP A 56 3.76 -8.10 4.46
C TRP A 56 3.73 -9.20 3.40
N LYS A 57 4.59 -9.08 2.39
CA LYS A 57 4.71 -10.09 1.34
C LYS A 57 5.00 -11.47 1.93
N THR A 58 6.02 -11.56 2.78
CA THR A 58 6.43 -12.83 3.39
C THR A 58 5.33 -13.40 4.28
N MET A 59 4.68 -12.56 5.08
CA MET A 59 3.59 -12.99 5.96
C MET A 59 2.38 -13.49 5.17
N PHE A 60 2.02 -12.83 4.08
CA PHE A 60 0.94 -13.28 3.20
C PHE A 60 1.29 -14.60 2.52
N GLU A 61 2.52 -14.74 2.04
CA GLU A 61 2.98 -15.98 1.42
C GLU A 61 3.02 -17.15 2.42
N ALA A 62 3.46 -16.87 3.64
CA ALA A 62 3.47 -17.87 4.72
C ALA A 62 2.05 -18.33 5.09
N ALA A 63 1.05 -17.50 4.86
CA ALA A 63 -0.35 -17.85 5.08
C ALA A 63 -0.95 -18.67 3.91
N GLY A 64 -0.18 -18.95 2.87
CA GLY A 64 -0.61 -19.74 1.73
C GLY A 64 -1.19 -18.93 0.58
N LEU A 65 -1.01 -17.62 0.58
CA LEU A 65 -1.52 -16.74 -0.47
C LEU A 65 -0.46 -16.48 -1.53
N THR A 66 -0.90 -16.31 -2.78
CA THR A 66 -0.03 -15.83 -3.86
C THR A 66 0.00 -14.31 -3.83
N VAL A 67 1.18 -13.73 -3.80
CA VAL A 67 1.35 -12.29 -3.60
C VAL A 67 2.06 -11.65 -4.78
N ASN A 68 1.45 -10.60 -5.31
CA ASN A 68 2.07 -9.71 -6.28
C ASN A 68 2.18 -8.33 -5.63
N CYS A 69 3.36 -7.72 -5.69
CA CYS A 69 3.60 -6.40 -5.14
C CYS A 69 3.70 -5.36 -6.25
N GLN A 70 2.92 -4.30 -6.15
CA GLN A 70 3.03 -3.14 -7.02
C GLN A 70 3.76 -2.04 -6.26
N ILE A 71 5.08 -1.95 -6.42
CA ILE A 71 5.91 -0.97 -5.73
C ILE A 71 5.92 0.32 -6.56
N SER A 72 4.81 1.04 -6.47
CA SER A 72 4.65 2.30 -7.17
C SER A 72 3.88 3.27 -6.28
N GLY A 73 4.46 4.42 -6.01
CA GLY A 73 3.81 5.43 -5.22
C GLY A 73 2.72 6.16 -6.00
N LEU A 74 1.83 6.85 -5.27
CA LEU A 74 0.75 7.63 -5.87
C LEU A 74 1.28 8.74 -6.78
N GLY A 75 2.49 9.25 -6.51
CA GLY A 75 3.13 10.28 -7.33
C GLY A 75 3.46 9.84 -8.75
N ARG A 76 3.41 8.54 -9.05
CA ARG A 76 3.60 8.02 -10.41
C ARG A 76 2.30 7.97 -11.21
N ILE A 77 1.17 8.17 -10.56
CA ILE A 77 -0.14 8.17 -11.21
C ILE A 77 -0.37 9.54 -11.84
N ALA A 78 -0.64 9.58 -13.15
CA ALA A 78 -0.80 10.83 -13.89
C ALA A 78 -1.89 11.74 -13.31
N ASP A 79 -3.01 11.17 -12.89
CA ASP A 79 -4.10 11.95 -12.29
C ASP A 79 -3.71 12.58 -10.95
N VAL A 80 -2.91 11.87 -10.14
CA VAL A 80 -2.38 12.42 -8.88
C VAL A 80 -1.38 13.54 -9.16
N GLN A 81 -0.50 13.35 -10.14
CA GLN A 81 0.43 14.40 -10.58
C GLN A 81 -0.33 15.65 -11.02
N ALA A 82 -1.41 15.49 -11.77
CA ALA A 82 -2.24 16.58 -12.23
C ALA A 82 -2.85 17.38 -11.05
N LEU A 83 -3.24 16.70 -9.96
CA LEU A 83 -3.73 17.36 -8.75
C LEU A 83 -2.66 18.25 -8.11
N TYR A 84 -1.43 17.77 -7.99
CA TYR A 84 -0.32 18.56 -7.46
C TYR A 84 -0.03 19.79 -8.33
N VAL A 85 -0.02 19.62 -9.65
CA VAL A 85 0.18 20.71 -10.59
C VAL A 85 -0.94 21.75 -10.46
N ALA A 86 -2.17 21.33 -10.38
CA ALA A 86 -3.33 22.21 -10.23
C ALA A 86 -3.26 23.02 -8.92
N HIS A 87 -2.90 22.37 -7.81
CA HIS A 87 -2.77 23.03 -6.51
C HIS A 87 -1.60 24.03 -6.50
N THR A 88 -0.49 23.67 -7.11
CA THR A 88 0.67 24.57 -7.23
C THR A 88 0.30 25.81 -8.06
N LYS A 89 -0.38 25.63 -9.17
CA LYS A 89 -0.85 26.73 -10.01
C LYS A 89 -1.79 27.65 -9.23
N ALA A 90 -2.74 27.07 -8.49
CA ALA A 90 -3.67 27.85 -7.68
C ALA A 90 -2.94 28.68 -6.61
N ALA A 91 -1.91 28.11 -5.98
CA ALA A 91 -1.10 28.83 -5.00
C ALA A 91 -0.31 29.98 -5.64
N ILE A 92 0.26 29.77 -6.82
CA ILE A 92 0.97 30.80 -7.57
C ILE A 92 0.00 31.94 -7.96
N ASP A 93 -1.17 31.58 -8.48
CA ASP A 93 -2.18 32.56 -8.87
C ASP A 93 -2.69 33.39 -7.67
N ALA A 94 -2.73 32.79 -6.48
CA ALA A 94 -3.18 33.46 -5.25
C ALA A 94 -2.19 34.50 -4.73
N ILE A 95 -0.89 34.36 -5.05
CA ILE A 95 0.16 35.29 -4.60
C ILE A 95 0.63 36.25 -5.68
N ALA A 96 0.15 36.09 -6.90
CA ALA A 96 0.50 36.98 -8.05
C ALA A 96 -0.36 38.29 -8.05
#